data_5d0ce4ccd7cdf414366f802025b6aa27
#
_entry.id   5d0ce4ccd7cdf414366f802025b6aa27
#
_cell.length_a   1.000
_cell.length_b   1.000
_cell.length_c   1.000
_cell.angle_alpha   90.00
_cell.angle_beta   90.00
_cell.angle_gamma   90.00
#
_symmetry.space_group_name_H-M   'P 1'
#
loop_
_entity.id
_entity.type
_entity.pdbx_description
1 polymer ?
#
loop_
_entity_poly.entity_id
_entity_poly.type
_entity_poly.pdbx_seq_one_letter_code
_entity_poly.pdbx_strand_id
1 'polypeptide(L)'
;MKALLYKDLVSGKSTYLLALVIVLVIAAYLTFNEAMVIIPFLFAFMPMVLNTISFSKETKSDFAKFAFTTPITRKDYVKSKYSVAILFGMVALLSGCILGCLECVSLNLALIIGMVSFALPIIISSIQIPFILKFDEGRGGIVIVAINFLIFASAWLIGDSLGGLVDLIQTISKLNIYLIVGIICVITILILTISQNIGVVIMKRKEF
;
A
#
# COMPACT_ATOMS: atom_id res chain seq x y z
N MET A 1 -8.20 -10.58 15.69
CA MET A 1 -7.92 -9.57 14.66
C MET A 1 -7.96 -8.14 15.17
N LYS A 2 -9.04 -7.65 15.81
CA LYS A 2 -9.13 -6.24 16.30
C LYS A 2 -7.96 -5.84 17.23
N ALA A 3 -7.57 -6.72 18.17
CA ALA A 3 -6.47 -6.45 19.10
C ALA A 3 -5.10 -6.30 18.40
N LEU A 4 -4.84 -7.09 17.35
CA LEU A 4 -3.62 -7.00 16.56
C LEU A 4 -3.55 -5.69 15.77
N LEU A 5 -4.66 -5.30 15.13
CA LEU A 5 -4.75 -4.00 14.46
C LEU A 5 -4.56 -2.83 15.43
N TYR A 6 -5.23 -2.88 16.59
CA TYR A 6 -5.08 -1.86 17.61
C TYR A 6 -3.63 -1.76 18.10
N LYS A 7 -2.97 -2.90 18.34
CA LYS A 7 -1.56 -2.95 18.71
C LYS A 7 -0.68 -2.29 17.64
N ASP A 8 -0.88 -2.63 16.36
CA ASP A 8 -0.07 -2.06 15.27
C ASP A 8 -0.27 -0.54 15.17
N LEU A 9 -1.49 -0.06 15.29
CA LEU A 9 -1.79 1.37 15.29
C LEU A 9 -1.17 2.09 16.49
N VAL A 10 -1.31 1.55 17.69
CA VAL A 10 -0.79 2.18 18.92
C VAL A 10 0.74 2.13 18.98
N SER A 11 1.34 0.99 18.67
CA SER A 11 2.81 0.84 18.69
C SER A 11 3.50 1.72 17.64
N GLY A 12 2.81 2.01 16.54
CA GLY A 12 3.27 2.87 15.46
C GLY A 12 2.90 4.34 15.59
N LYS A 13 2.16 4.77 16.64
CA LYS A 13 1.57 6.11 16.72
C LYS A 13 2.53 7.25 16.39
N SER A 14 3.72 7.26 16.98
CA SER A 14 4.74 8.29 16.71
C SER A 14 5.18 8.30 15.25
N THR A 15 5.35 7.13 14.66
CA THR A 15 5.75 6.97 13.25
C THR A 15 4.63 7.36 12.30
N TYR A 16 3.38 7.01 12.62
CA TYR A 16 2.21 7.44 11.84
C TYR A 16 2.10 8.96 11.82
N LEU A 17 2.30 9.59 12.98
CA LEU A 17 2.21 11.05 13.11
C LEU A 17 3.29 11.74 12.28
N LEU A 18 4.53 11.25 12.36
CA LEU A 18 5.64 11.77 11.57
C LEU A 18 5.40 11.56 10.07
N ALA A 19 4.98 10.38 9.65
CA ALA A 19 4.68 10.08 8.25
C ALA A 19 3.52 10.94 7.73
N LEU A 20 2.48 11.18 8.55
CA LEU A 20 1.37 12.05 8.20
C LEU A 20 1.81 13.49 8.03
N VAL A 21 2.69 14.00 8.91
CA VAL A 21 3.26 15.35 8.77
C VAL A 21 4.03 15.48 7.45
N ILE A 22 4.86 14.49 7.12
CA ILE A 22 5.60 14.48 5.85
C ILE A 22 4.64 14.52 4.66
N VAL A 23 3.59 13.68 4.66
CA VAL A 23 2.59 13.67 3.59
C VAL A 23 1.86 15.00 3.50
N LEU A 24 1.51 15.64 4.61
CA LEU A 24 0.86 16.96 4.61
C LEU A 24 1.77 18.04 4.04
N VAL A 25 3.06 18.04 4.37
CA VAL A 25 4.03 19.00 3.81
C VAL A 25 4.17 18.81 2.29
N ILE A 26 4.30 17.55 1.83
CA ILE A 26 4.39 17.25 0.39
C ILE A 26 3.07 17.59 -0.31
N ALA A 27 1.93 17.29 0.29
CA ALA A 27 0.62 17.63 -0.26
C ALA A 27 0.46 19.16 -0.40
N ALA A 28 0.86 19.93 0.61
CA ALA A 28 0.85 21.39 0.54
C ALA A 28 1.74 21.90 -0.60
N TYR A 29 2.96 21.35 -0.75
CA TYR A 29 3.85 21.70 -1.86
C TYR A 29 3.22 21.39 -3.23
N LEU A 30 2.56 20.22 -3.38
CA LEU A 30 1.90 19.83 -4.61
C LEU A 30 0.68 20.71 -4.94
N THR A 31 -0.05 21.18 -3.93
CA THR A 31 -1.17 22.11 -4.15
C THR A 31 -0.68 23.45 -4.68
N PHE A 32 0.46 23.96 -4.19
CA PHE A 32 1.06 25.20 -4.72
C PHE A 32 1.57 25.07 -6.15
N ASN A 33 1.91 23.86 -6.59
CA ASN A 33 2.41 23.58 -7.95
C ASN A 33 1.32 23.01 -8.88
N GLU A 34 0.05 23.16 -8.54
CA GLU A 34 -1.10 22.68 -9.34
C GLU A 34 -1.05 21.18 -9.70
N ALA A 35 -0.40 20.38 -8.85
CA ALA A 35 -0.20 18.94 -9.06
C ALA A 35 -1.00 18.09 -8.07
N MET A 36 -2.24 18.49 -7.75
CA MET A 36 -3.07 17.85 -6.72
C MET A 36 -3.40 16.39 -7.04
N VAL A 37 -3.44 16.01 -8.31
CA VAL A 37 -3.70 14.62 -8.76
C VAL A 37 -2.68 13.62 -8.21
N ILE A 38 -1.48 14.09 -7.84
CA ILE A 38 -0.42 13.21 -7.28
C ILE A 38 -0.65 12.89 -5.81
N ILE A 39 -1.40 13.71 -5.06
CA ILE A 39 -1.60 13.56 -3.62
C ILE A 39 -2.16 12.17 -3.22
N PRO A 40 -3.17 11.59 -3.90
CA PRO A 40 -3.67 10.26 -3.55
C PRO A 40 -2.61 9.17 -3.61
N PHE A 41 -1.63 9.29 -4.51
CA PHE A 41 -0.55 8.33 -4.67
C PHE A 41 0.45 8.35 -3.50
N LEU A 42 0.55 9.45 -2.75
CA LEU A 42 1.38 9.51 -1.54
C LEU A 42 0.91 8.52 -0.48
N PHE A 43 -0.40 8.25 -0.42
CA PHE A 43 -0.95 7.27 0.51
C PHE A 43 -0.55 5.83 0.18
N ALA A 44 -0.09 5.56 -1.05
CA ALA A 44 0.43 4.24 -1.43
C ALA A 44 1.73 3.88 -0.70
N PHE A 45 2.55 4.87 -0.35
CA PHE A 45 3.81 4.65 0.35
C PHE A 45 3.66 4.48 1.87
N MET A 46 2.56 4.95 2.44
CA MET A 46 2.30 4.84 3.88
C MET A 46 2.33 3.40 4.40
N PRO A 47 1.59 2.44 3.85
CA PRO A 47 1.61 1.07 4.34
C PRO A 47 3.00 0.43 4.23
N MET A 48 3.79 0.82 3.23
CA MET A 48 5.13 0.33 3.02
C MET A 48 6.07 0.66 4.18
N VAL A 49 6.10 1.93 4.57
CA VAL A 49 6.91 2.40 5.71
C VAL A 49 6.40 1.79 7.02
N LEU A 50 5.08 1.77 7.20
CA LEU A 50 4.45 1.32 8.43
C LEU A 50 4.61 -0.19 8.64
N ASN A 51 4.46 -0.99 7.59
CA ASN A 51 4.70 -2.44 7.67
C ASN A 51 6.15 -2.71 8.05
N THR A 52 7.13 -2.04 7.41
CA THR A 52 8.55 -2.20 7.74
C THR A 52 8.81 -1.94 9.22
N ILE A 53 8.31 -0.82 9.75
CA ILE A 53 8.53 -0.43 11.15
C ILE A 53 7.78 -1.36 12.11
N SER A 54 6.55 -1.77 11.77
CA SER A 54 5.79 -2.71 12.59
C SER A 54 6.51 -4.05 12.71
N PHE A 55 6.98 -4.62 11.61
CA PHE A 55 7.72 -5.87 11.62
C PHE A 55 9.07 -5.73 12.35
N SER A 56 9.80 -4.62 12.15
CA SER A 56 11.06 -4.35 12.85
C SER A 56 10.87 -4.32 14.37
N LYS A 57 9.83 -3.65 14.85
CA LYS A 57 9.51 -3.63 16.30
C LYS A 57 9.12 -5.01 16.82
N GLU A 58 8.36 -5.77 16.03
CA GLU A 58 7.93 -7.11 16.42
C GLU A 58 9.08 -8.10 16.53
N THR A 59 10.06 -8.02 15.63
CA THR A 59 11.23 -8.89 15.71
C THR A 59 12.11 -8.52 16.90
N LYS A 60 12.33 -7.22 17.15
CA LYS A 60 13.10 -6.77 18.33
C LYS A 60 12.47 -7.15 19.67
N SER A 61 11.16 -7.29 19.72
CA SER A 61 10.41 -7.65 20.93
C SER A 61 10.08 -9.14 21.03
N ASP A 62 10.52 -9.98 20.10
CA ASP A 62 10.11 -11.39 19.98
C ASP A 62 8.58 -11.57 20.01
N PHE A 63 7.85 -10.54 19.58
CA PHE A 63 6.39 -10.50 19.70
C PHE A 63 5.71 -11.70 19.05
N ALA A 64 6.22 -12.21 17.93
CA ALA A 64 5.66 -13.36 17.25
C ALA A 64 5.65 -14.61 18.13
N LYS A 65 6.75 -14.88 18.86
CA LYS A 65 6.83 -15.98 19.81
C LYS A 65 5.76 -15.84 20.90
N PHE A 66 5.64 -14.64 21.48
CA PHE A 66 4.66 -14.37 22.51
C PHE A 66 3.22 -14.41 21.98
N ALA A 67 2.95 -13.87 20.79
CA ALA A 67 1.62 -13.87 20.22
C ALA A 67 1.06 -15.25 19.97
N PHE A 68 1.89 -16.23 19.60
CA PHE A 68 1.46 -17.59 19.35
C PHE A 68 1.30 -18.46 20.62
N THR A 69 1.65 -17.96 21.80
CA THR A 69 1.23 -18.58 23.08
C THR A 69 -0.21 -18.20 23.45
N THR A 70 -0.79 -17.20 22.77
CA THR A 70 -2.19 -16.81 22.90
C THR A 70 -3.03 -17.50 21.82
N PRO A 71 -4.39 -17.51 21.91
CA PRO A 71 -5.25 -18.15 20.90
C PRO A 71 -5.30 -17.39 19.55
N ILE A 72 -4.21 -16.72 19.17
CA ILE A 72 -4.08 -16.01 17.89
C ILE A 72 -3.61 -16.99 16.84
N THR A 73 -4.39 -17.11 15.74
CA THR A 73 -3.98 -17.96 14.63
C THR A 73 -2.96 -17.27 13.74
N ARG A 74 -2.04 -18.05 13.14
CA ARG A 74 -1.06 -17.53 12.16
C ARG A 74 -1.75 -16.82 10.99
N LYS A 75 -2.96 -17.28 10.63
CA LYS A 75 -3.79 -16.67 9.61
C LYS A 75 -4.29 -15.28 10.01
N ASP A 76 -4.75 -15.12 11.26
CA ASP A 76 -5.22 -13.83 11.77
C ASP A 76 -4.08 -12.81 11.88
N TYR A 77 -2.89 -13.27 12.27
CA TYR A 77 -1.69 -12.44 12.30
C TYR A 77 -1.35 -11.90 10.91
N VAL A 78 -1.27 -12.76 9.89
CA VAL A 78 -1.00 -12.33 8.52
C VAL A 78 -2.08 -11.37 8.02
N LYS A 79 -3.36 -11.71 8.21
CA LYS A 79 -4.48 -10.86 7.77
C LYS A 79 -4.46 -9.47 8.42
N SER A 80 -4.04 -9.34 9.68
CA SER A 80 -3.97 -8.03 10.35
C SER A 80 -3.00 -7.08 9.64
N LYS A 81 -1.89 -7.57 9.10
CA LYS A 81 -0.91 -6.77 8.37
C LYS A 81 -1.48 -6.20 7.05
N TYR A 82 -2.26 -7.01 6.33
CA TYR A 82 -2.93 -6.53 5.11
C TYR A 82 -4.06 -5.55 5.40
N SER A 83 -4.68 -5.62 6.58
CA SER A 83 -5.75 -4.68 6.95
C SER A 83 -5.26 -3.23 7.00
N VAL A 84 -3.99 -3.00 7.36
CA VAL A 84 -3.38 -1.66 7.34
C VAL A 84 -3.31 -1.14 5.90
N ALA A 85 -2.87 -1.97 4.94
CA ALA A 85 -2.80 -1.59 3.53
C ALA A 85 -4.18 -1.27 2.95
N ILE A 86 -5.21 -2.05 3.32
CA ILE A 86 -6.59 -1.82 2.89
C ILE A 86 -7.10 -0.48 3.44
N LEU A 87 -6.84 -0.17 4.72
CA LEU A 87 -7.24 1.11 5.32
C LEU A 87 -6.64 2.30 4.58
N PHE A 88 -5.33 2.29 4.31
CA PHE A 88 -4.68 3.36 3.55
C PHE A 88 -5.13 3.39 2.09
N GLY A 89 -5.42 2.24 1.48
CA GLY A 89 -6.04 2.16 0.17
C GLY A 89 -7.40 2.87 0.12
N MET A 90 -8.25 2.66 1.13
CA MET A 90 -9.55 3.36 1.22
C MET A 90 -9.37 4.88 1.36
N VAL A 91 -8.40 5.33 2.15
CA VAL A 91 -8.09 6.77 2.26
C VAL A 91 -7.59 7.32 0.92
N ALA A 92 -6.72 6.59 0.22
CA ALA A 92 -6.24 6.97 -1.11
C ALA A 92 -7.37 7.05 -2.14
N LEU A 93 -8.30 6.09 -2.12
CA LEU A 93 -9.49 6.12 -2.99
C LEU A 93 -10.34 7.36 -2.75
N LEU A 94 -10.67 7.63 -1.48
CA LEU A 94 -11.48 8.78 -1.12
C LEU A 94 -10.80 10.10 -1.51
N SER A 95 -9.51 10.24 -1.22
CA SER A 95 -8.74 11.43 -1.59
C SER A 95 -8.65 11.60 -3.11
N GLY A 96 -8.47 10.51 -3.87
CA GLY A 96 -8.41 10.54 -5.33
C GLY A 96 -9.73 10.96 -5.97
N CYS A 97 -10.85 10.47 -5.45
CA CYS A 97 -12.17 10.89 -5.92
C CYS A 97 -12.45 12.36 -5.59
N ILE A 98 -12.15 12.81 -4.38
CA ILE A 98 -12.39 14.19 -3.94
C ILE A 98 -11.54 15.17 -4.75
N LEU A 99 -10.24 14.94 -4.84
CA LEU A 99 -9.31 15.84 -5.54
C LEU A 99 -9.56 15.85 -7.05
N GLY A 100 -9.88 14.69 -7.64
CA GLY A 100 -10.25 14.61 -9.04
C GLY A 100 -11.51 15.43 -9.36
N CYS A 101 -12.49 15.49 -8.44
CA CYS A 101 -13.66 16.35 -8.59
C CYS A 101 -13.33 17.84 -8.43
N LEU A 102 -12.39 18.19 -7.54
CA LEU A 102 -11.98 19.58 -7.29
C LEU A 102 -11.20 20.19 -8.46
N GLU A 103 -10.37 19.42 -9.12
CA GLU A 103 -9.62 19.85 -10.32
C GLU A 103 -10.48 19.91 -11.59
N CYS A 104 -11.81 19.79 -11.48
CA CYS A 104 -12.74 19.77 -12.62
C CYS A 104 -12.41 18.70 -13.67
N VAL A 105 -11.72 17.65 -13.27
CA VAL A 105 -11.48 16.47 -14.09
C VAL A 105 -12.80 15.74 -14.30
N SER A 106 -13.01 15.11 -15.46
CA SER A 106 -14.22 14.32 -15.69
C SER A 106 -14.40 13.27 -14.60
N LEU A 107 -15.63 13.06 -14.16
CA LEU A 107 -15.97 12.09 -13.08
C LEU A 107 -15.39 10.70 -13.39
N ASN A 108 -15.30 10.36 -14.66
CA ASN A 108 -14.71 9.12 -15.14
C ASN A 108 -13.20 9.03 -14.81
N LEU A 109 -12.45 10.08 -15.05
CA LEU A 109 -11.03 10.15 -14.73
C LEU A 109 -10.79 10.17 -13.21
N ALA A 110 -11.61 10.89 -12.45
CA ALA A 110 -11.53 10.92 -11.00
C ALA A 110 -11.73 9.51 -10.37
N LEU A 111 -12.66 8.72 -10.91
CA LEU A 111 -12.87 7.33 -10.51
C LEU A 111 -11.68 6.43 -10.84
N ILE A 112 -11.06 6.58 -12.00
CA ILE A 112 -9.87 5.81 -12.39
C ILE A 112 -8.71 6.15 -11.46
N ILE A 113 -8.44 7.43 -11.21
CA ILE A 113 -7.39 7.90 -10.31
C ILE A 113 -7.62 7.34 -8.90
N GLY A 114 -8.85 7.42 -8.38
CA GLY A 114 -9.21 6.86 -7.09
C GLY A 114 -8.96 5.35 -7.00
N MET A 115 -9.37 4.59 -8.03
CA MET A 115 -9.20 3.13 -8.05
C MET A 115 -7.73 2.70 -8.20
N VAL A 116 -6.95 3.39 -9.00
CA VAL A 116 -5.50 3.13 -9.12
C VAL A 116 -4.82 3.45 -7.79
N SER A 117 -5.16 4.57 -7.16
CA SER A 117 -4.63 4.96 -5.84
C SER A 117 -5.02 3.97 -4.74
N PHE A 118 -6.19 3.32 -4.83
CA PHE A 118 -6.61 2.24 -3.96
C PHE A 118 -5.78 0.96 -4.17
N ALA A 119 -5.54 0.60 -5.43
CA ALA A 119 -4.85 -0.64 -5.77
C ALA A 119 -3.37 -0.63 -5.37
N LEU A 120 -2.68 0.50 -5.54
CA LEU A 120 -1.24 0.63 -5.30
C LEU A 120 -0.79 0.22 -3.88
N PRO A 121 -1.34 0.73 -2.76
CA PRO A 121 -0.93 0.34 -1.43
C PRO A 121 -1.14 -1.15 -1.16
N ILE A 122 -2.17 -1.75 -1.76
CA ILE A 122 -2.47 -3.17 -1.64
C ILE A 122 -1.44 -4.00 -2.41
N ILE A 123 -1.12 -3.62 -3.64
CA ILE A 123 -0.14 -4.31 -4.49
C ILE A 123 1.26 -4.24 -3.84
N ILE A 124 1.69 -3.05 -3.41
CA ILE A 124 2.98 -2.85 -2.73
C ILE A 124 3.08 -3.72 -1.47
N SER A 125 2.06 -3.69 -0.62
CA SER A 125 2.02 -4.51 0.59
C SER A 125 1.95 -6.00 0.29
N SER A 126 1.31 -6.39 -0.82
CA SER A 126 1.21 -7.79 -1.24
C SER A 126 2.56 -8.37 -1.69
N ILE A 127 3.46 -7.54 -2.15
CA ILE A 127 4.85 -7.95 -2.45
C ILE A 127 5.68 -7.93 -1.16
N GLN A 128 5.58 -6.85 -0.40
CA GLN A 128 6.40 -6.57 0.76
C GLN A 128 6.20 -7.57 1.91
N ILE A 129 4.95 -7.85 2.29
CA ILE A 129 4.63 -8.68 3.46
C ILE A 129 5.19 -10.10 3.35
N PRO A 130 5.01 -10.87 2.26
CA PRO A 130 5.60 -12.19 2.13
C PRO A 130 7.14 -12.19 2.19
N PHE A 131 7.77 -11.16 1.62
CA PHE A 131 9.23 -11.02 1.68
C PHE A 131 9.72 -10.80 3.10
N ILE A 132 9.10 -9.89 3.87
CA ILE A 132 9.46 -9.65 5.26
C ILE A 132 9.25 -10.91 6.11
N LEU A 133 8.15 -11.63 5.87
CA LEU A 133 7.86 -12.87 6.60
C LEU A 133 8.87 -13.99 6.30
N LYS A 134 9.42 -14.04 5.08
CA LYS A 134 10.37 -15.06 4.64
C LYS A 134 11.80 -14.79 5.08
N PHE A 135 12.24 -13.52 4.98
CA PHE A 135 13.61 -13.12 5.27
C PHE A 135 13.65 -12.43 6.64
N ASP A 136 14.48 -12.93 7.56
CA ASP A 136 14.69 -12.28 8.85
C ASP A 136 15.32 -10.88 8.69
N GLU A 137 15.16 -10.02 9.70
CA GLU A 137 15.37 -8.56 9.64
C GLU A 137 16.63 -8.08 8.93
N GLY A 138 17.75 -8.78 9.09
CA GLY A 138 19.02 -8.33 8.50
C GLY A 138 19.04 -8.35 6.98
N ARG A 139 18.44 -9.37 6.37
CA ARG A 139 18.37 -9.53 4.92
C ARG A 139 17.07 -8.98 4.34
N GLY A 140 15.98 -9.03 5.11
CA GLY A 140 14.67 -8.49 4.74
C GLY A 140 14.71 -6.97 4.51
N GLY A 141 15.46 -6.23 5.31
CA GLY A 141 15.63 -4.78 5.16
C GLY A 141 16.26 -4.39 3.81
N ILE A 142 17.30 -5.09 3.40
CA ILE A 142 17.97 -4.84 2.10
C ILE A 142 17.03 -5.13 0.95
N VAL A 143 16.28 -6.23 1.01
CA VAL A 143 15.31 -6.61 -0.03
C VAL A 143 14.19 -5.56 -0.14
N ILE A 144 13.71 -5.04 0.99
CA ILE A 144 12.68 -3.98 1.00
C ILE A 144 13.23 -2.70 0.33
N VAL A 145 14.45 -2.28 0.67
CA VAL A 145 15.10 -1.13 0.04
C VAL A 145 15.27 -1.35 -1.46
N ALA A 146 15.69 -2.54 -1.87
CA ALA A 146 15.85 -2.88 -3.28
C ALA A 146 14.50 -2.86 -4.04
N ILE A 147 13.43 -3.42 -3.47
CA ILE A 147 12.09 -3.39 -4.06
C ILE A 147 11.61 -1.94 -4.20
N ASN A 148 11.81 -1.13 -3.17
CA ASN A 148 11.43 0.28 -3.20
C ASN A 148 12.21 1.04 -4.27
N PHE A 149 13.52 0.80 -4.35
CA PHE A 149 14.36 1.40 -5.39
C PHE A 149 13.89 0.99 -6.78
N LEU A 150 13.55 -0.27 -7.00
CA LEU A 150 13.00 -0.74 -8.29
C LEU A 150 11.67 -0.08 -8.63
N ILE A 151 10.77 0.11 -7.66
CA ILE A 151 9.49 0.81 -7.87
C ILE A 151 9.74 2.27 -8.25
N PHE A 152 10.63 2.98 -7.54
CA PHE A 152 10.98 4.37 -7.87
C PHE A 152 11.70 4.47 -9.21
N ALA A 153 12.65 3.57 -9.50
CA ALA A 153 13.36 3.55 -10.77
C ALA A 153 12.41 3.28 -11.94
N SER A 154 11.47 2.34 -11.79
CA SER A 154 10.45 2.10 -12.81
C SER A 154 9.53 3.29 -13.01
N ALA A 155 9.11 3.97 -11.94
CA ALA A 155 8.31 5.20 -12.03
C ALA A 155 9.06 6.33 -12.73
N TRP A 156 10.38 6.45 -12.49
CA TRP A 156 11.22 7.44 -13.16
C TRP A 156 11.40 7.13 -14.65
N LEU A 157 11.69 5.88 -15.01
CA LEU A 157 11.80 5.44 -16.41
C LEU A 157 10.49 5.62 -17.20
N ILE A 158 9.35 5.41 -16.53
CA ILE A 158 8.03 5.65 -17.12
C ILE A 158 7.75 7.15 -17.22
N GLY A 159 8.30 7.95 -16.30
CA GLY A 159 8.16 9.40 -16.28
C GLY A 159 8.64 10.08 -17.56
N ASP A 160 9.74 9.61 -18.14
CA ASP A 160 10.26 10.13 -19.41
C ASP A 160 9.37 9.76 -20.62
N SER A 161 8.50 8.75 -20.46
CA SER A 161 7.51 8.33 -21.48
C SER A 161 6.08 8.79 -21.17
N LEU A 162 5.92 9.84 -20.34
CA LEU A 162 4.60 10.37 -19.93
C LEU A 162 3.69 10.71 -21.10
N GLY A 163 4.23 11.14 -22.24
CA GLY A 163 3.44 11.36 -23.48
C GLY A 163 2.68 10.10 -23.90
N GLY A 164 3.36 8.95 -23.92
CA GLY A 164 2.73 7.67 -24.25
C GLY A 164 1.71 7.20 -23.20
N LEU A 165 1.91 7.51 -21.94
CA LEU A 165 0.94 7.21 -20.88
C LEU A 165 -0.33 8.06 -20.98
N VAL A 166 -0.20 9.32 -21.32
CA VAL A 166 -1.36 10.20 -21.55
C VAL A 166 -2.21 9.69 -22.71
N ASP A 167 -1.56 9.26 -23.82
CA ASP A 167 -2.26 8.66 -24.96
C ASP A 167 -2.94 7.32 -24.59
N LEU A 168 -2.28 6.49 -23.79
CA LEU A 168 -2.87 5.25 -23.25
C LEU A 168 -4.07 5.56 -22.35
N ILE A 169 -3.96 6.53 -21.43
CA ILE A 169 -5.07 6.93 -20.57
C ILE A 169 -6.25 7.48 -21.39
N GLN A 170 -5.97 8.28 -22.43
CA GLN A 170 -7.00 8.76 -23.33
C GLN A 170 -7.67 7.65 -24.16
N THR A 171 -6.88 6.66 -24.58
CA THR A 171 -7.41 5.49 -25.29
C THR A 171 -8.25 4.62 -24.34
N ILE A 172 -7.79 4.41 -23.12
CA ILE A 172 -8.49 3.68 -22.07
C ILE A 172 -9.76 4.41 -21.64
N SER A 173 -9.74 5.74 -21.58
CA SER A 173 -10.94 6.53 -21.22
C SER A 173 -12.09 6.44 -22.25
N LYS A 174 -11.80 5.99 -23.46
CA LYS A 174 -12.81 5.67 -24.49
C LYS A 174 -13.49 4.32 -24.27
N LEU A 175 -12.87 3.43 -23.47
CA LEU A 175 -13.48 2.17 -23.07
C LEU A 175 -14.53 2.40 -21.97
N ASN A 176 -15.41 1.41 -21.79
CA ASN A 176 -16.41 1.48 -20.72
C ASN A 176 -15.71 1.53 -19.35
N ILE A 177 -15.83 2.66 -18.66
CA ILE A 177 -15.17 2.93 -17.38
C ILE A 177 -15.48 1.87 -16.33
N TYR A 178 -16.70 1.37 -16.29
CA TYR A 178 -17.11 0.33 -15.34
C TYR A 178 -16.33 -0.97 -15.54
N LEU A 179 -15.95 -1.26 -16.81
CA LEU A 179 -15.14 -2.43 -17.13
C LEU A 179 -13.71 -2.25 -16.63
N ILE A 180 -13.11 -1.07 -16.78
CA ILE A 180 -11.76 -0.77 -16.32
C ILE A 180 -11.68 -0.85 -14.79
N VAL A 181 -12.60 -0.19 -14.10
CA VAL A 181 -12.72 -0.20 -12.64
C VAL A 181 -12.93 -1.63 -12.14
N GLY A 182 -13.78 -2.41 -12.81
CA GLY A 182 -14.01 -3.81 -12.49
C GLY A 182 -12.75 -4.67 -12.62
N ILE A 183 -11.99 -4.51 -13.71
CA ILE A 183 -10.73 -5.22 -13.94
C ILE A 183 -9.70 -4.88 -12.85
N ILE A 184 -9.49 -3.59 -12.54
CA ILE A 184 -8.56 -3.16 -11.49
C ILE A 184 -8.97 -3.79 -10.15
N CYS A 185 -10.24 -3.78 -9.81
CA CYS A 185 -10.76 -4.35 -8.58
C CYS A 185 -10.50 -5.86 -8.50
N VAL A 186 -10.82 -6.61 -9.55
CA VAL A 186 -10.61 -8.06 -9.63
C VAL A 186 -9.12 -8.41 -9.51
N ILE A 187 -8.25 -7.72 -10.25
CA ILE A 187 -6.81 -7.94 -10.19
C ILE A 187 -6.28 -7.67 -8.77
N THR A 188 -6.70 -6.57 -8.15
CA THR A 188 -6.27 -6.20 -6.79
C THR A 188 -6.69 -7.25 -5.76
N ILE A 189 -7.93 -7.76 -5.84
CA ILE A 189 -8.43 -8.82 -4.95
C ILE A 189 -7.68 -10.13 -5.18
N LEU A 190 -7.39 -10.50 -6.43
CA LEU A 190 -6.61 -11.70 -6.75
C LEU A 190 -5.20 -11.63 -6.19
N ILE A 191 -4.49 -10.52 -6.41
CA ILE A 191 -3.15 -10.31 -5.87
C ILE A 191 -3.16 -10.39 -4.35
N LEU A 192 -4.11 -9.74 -3.70
CA LEU A 192 -4.26 -9.73 -2.25
C LEU A 192 -4.50 -11.14 -1.70
N THR A 193 -5.41 -11.91 -2.30
CA THR A 193 -5.74 -13.27 -1.83
C THR A 193 -4.58 -14.24 -2.03
N ILE A 194 -3.90 -14.19 -3.17
CA ILE A 194 -2.71 -15.01 -3.46
C ILE A 194 -1.61 -14.69 -2.45
N SER A 195 -1.32 -13.40 -2.25
CA SER A 195 -0.28 -12.96 -1.33
C SER A 195 -0.57 -13.33 0.13
N GLN A 196 -1.81 -13.20 0.58
CA GLN A 196 -2.22 -13.65 1.92
C GLN A 196 -1.99 -15.15 2.10
N ASN A 197 -2.34 -15.98 1.11
CA ASN A 197 -2.13 -17.41 1.17
C ASN A 197 -0.64 -17.76 1.24
N ILE A 198 0.19 -17.11 0.43
CA ILE A 198 1.66 -17.26 0.48
C ILE A 198 2.18 -16.87 1.87
N GLY A 199 1.76 -15.74 2.42
CA GLY A 199 2.15 -15.29 3.76
C GLY A 199 1.78 -16.29 4.86
N VAL A 200 0.59 -16.88 4.79
CA VAL A 200 0.14 -17.91 5.73
C VAL A 200 0.98 -19.19 5.60
N VAL A 201 1.31 -19.61 4.38
CA VAL A 201 2.16 -20.81 4.15
C VAL A 201 3.56 -20.58 4.71
N ILE A 202 4.17 -19.41 4.46
CA ILE A 202 5.48 -19.05 5.02
C ILE A 202 5.44 -19.10 6.55
N MET A 203 4.41 -18.50 7.14
CA MET A 203 4.26 -18.42 8.60
C MET A 203 4.01 -19.78 9.26
N LYS A 204 3.37 -20.73 8.55
CA LYS A 204 3.18 -22.10 9.03
C LYS A 204 4.49 -22.91 9.08
N ARG A 205 5.42 -22.62 8.19
CA ARG A 205 6.72 -23.31 8.12
C ARG A 205 7.77 -22.72 9.07
N LYS A 206 7.50 -21.54 9.63
CA LYS A 206 8.39 -20.87 10.57
C LYS A 206 8.21 -21.48 11.97
N GLU A 207 9.25 -22.08 12.51
CA GLU A 207 9.30 -22.55 13.90
C GLU A 207 9.71 -21.37 14.81
N PHE A 208 9.01 -21.22 15.95
CA PHE A 208 9.23 -20.12 16.92
C PHE A 208 9.62 -20.69 18.28
#